data_f4f28356ad0e0b1a0b9116e885a5e2d8
#
_entry.id   f4f28356ad0e0b1a0b9116e885a5e2d8
#
_cell.length_a   1.000
_cell.length_b   1.000
_cell.length_c   1.000
_cell.angle_alpha   90.00
_cell.angle_beta   90.00
_cell.angle_gamma   90.00
#
_symmetry.space_group_name_H-M   'P 1'
#
loop_
_entity.id
_entity.type
_entity.pdbx_description
1 polymer ?
#
loop_
_entity_poly.entity_id
_entity_poly.type
_entity_poly.pdbx_seq_one_letter_code
_entity_poly.pdbx_strand_id
1 'polypeptide(L)'
;MFVWKRSAIAAVAVAFALLLSMSFALATVSAASVPAAAFTVVLDAGHGGIDPGVLGVKTKTKESEINLKIVKKLEKQFISAGFRVVLTRKNGGGLYGLPTEGYKQRDMRKRKEIIEEAQPNAVISVHQNNFISDRSRRGGQVFFKPSDENGRALADCIQGELNALGGYDYSALRGDYYMLNCSSYPSAIVECGFLSNAEDEALLLSEEYQEEVALAIFKGALSFFA
;
A
#
# COMPACT_ATOMS: atom_id res chain seq x y z
N MET A 1 -72.90 2.73 1.82
CA MET A 1 -71.82 2.18 0.92
C MET A 1 -70.65 3.12 0.74
N PHE A 2 -70.42 4.10 1.62
CA PHE A 2 -69.31 5.10 1.49
C PHE A 2 -68.25 5.05 2.61
N VAL A 3 -68.49 4.30 3.70
CA VAL A 3 -67.59 4.32 4.87
C VAL A 3 -66.31 3.52 4.63
N TRP A 4 -66.34 2.49 3.81
CA TRP A 4 -65.18 1.65 3.46
C TRP A 4 -64.12 2.36 2.61
N LYS A 5 -64.55 3.26 1.73
CA LYS A 5 -63.64 3.98 0.86
C LYS A 5 -62.77 5.00 1.62
N ARG A 6 -63.28 5.59 2.69
CA ARG A 6 -62.53 6.60 3.50
C ARG A 6 -61.45 5.94 4.38
N SER A 7 -61.77 4.74 4.95
CA SER A 7 -60.78 4.02 5.74
C SER A 7 -59.67 3.43 4.87
N ALA A 8 -59.95 2.95 3.65
CA ALA A 8 -58.96 2.49 2.71
C ALA A 8 -58.03 3.63 2.24
N ILE A 9 -58.57 4.79 1.97
CA ILE A 9 -57.77 5.99 1.60
C ILE A 9 -56.86 6.42 2.78
N ALA A 10 -57.39 6.41 4.00
CA ALA A 10 -56.60 6.71 5.20
C ALA A 10 -55.45 5.70 5.44
N ALA A 11 -55.70 4.42 5.24
CA ALA A 11 -54.68 3.35 5.35
C ALA A 11 -53.57 3.51 4.30
N VAL A 12 -53.93 3.83 3.06
CA VAL A 12 -52.97 4.08 1.99
C VAL A 12 -52.14 5.33 2.26
N ALA A 13 -52.74 6.41 2.77
CA ALA A 13 -52.03 7.62 3.12
C ALA A 13 -51.04 7.41 4.27
N VAL A 14 -51.39 6.62 5.29
CA VAL A 14 -50.51 6.28 6.39
C VAL A 14 -49.35 5.38 5.92
N ALA A 15 -49.61 4.40 5.05
CA ALA A 15 -48.56 3.55 4.48
C ALA A 15 -47.59 4.36 3.62
N PHE A 16 -48.10 5.32 2.85
CA PHE A 16 -47.25 6.22 2.02
C PHE A 16 -46.40 7.16 2.89
N ALA A 17 -46.97 7.71 3.97
CA ALA A 17 -46.22 8.54 4.92
C ALA A 17 -45.11 7.73 5.64
N LEU A 18 -45.36 6.47 6.01
CA LEU A 18 -44.35 5.58 6.59
C LEU A 18 -43.23 5.23 5.60
N LEU A 19 -43.57 4.96 4.33
CA LEU A 19 -42.59 4.73 3.28
C LEU A 19 -41.73 5.97 3.01
N LEU A 20 -42.31 7.16 3.00
CA LEU A 20 -41.58 8.41 2.86
C LEU A 20 -40.67 8.68 4.05
N SER A 21 -41.11 8.42 5.28
CA SER A 21 -40.31 8.58 6.48
C SER A 21 -39.12 7.58 6.54
N MET A 22 -39.32 6.34 6.11
CA MET A 22 -38.25 5.36 5.96
C MET A 22 -37.25 5.76 4.88
N SER A 23 -37.71 6.28 3.73
CA SER A 23 -36.83 6.75 2.66
C SER A 23 -36.00 7.97 3.10
N PHE A 24 -36.57 8.87 3.90
CA PHE A 24 -35.85 10.01 4.47
C PHE A 24 -34.81 9.57 5.52
N ALA A 25 -35.15 8.58 6.37
CA ALA A 25 -34.20 8.00 7.34
C ALA A 25 -33.03 7.29 6.66
N LEU A 26 -33.25 6.58 5.55
CA LEU A 26 -32.16 5.99 4.76
C LEU A 26 -31.28 7.07 4.07
N ALA A 27 -31.88 8.17 3.58
CA ALA A 27 -31.15 9.25 2.94
C ALA A 27 -30.28 10.04 3.94
N THR A 28 -30.70 10.16 5.21
CA THR A 28 -29.89 10.83 6.25
C THR A 28 -28.73 10.01 6.75
N VAL A 29 -28.79 8.66 6.67
CA VAL A 29 -27.65 7.79 6.97
C VAL A 29 -26.57 7.86 5.90
N SER A 30 -26.92 8.22 4.66
CA SER A 30 -25.97 8.36 3.54
C SER A 30 -25.16 9.67 3.55
N ALA A 31 -25.48 10.61 4.43
CA ALA A 31 -24.77 11.88 4.58
C ALA A 31 -23.83 11.89 5.81
N ALA A 32 -23.45 10.71 6.31
CA ALA A 32 -22.34 10.64 7.24
C ALA A 32 -21.11 11.18 6.51
N SER A 33 -20.63 12.34 6.96
CA SER A 33 -19.34 12.90 6.53
C SER A 33 -18.32 11.78 6.55
N VAL A 34 -17.67 11.52 5.41
CA VAL A 34 -16.49 10.64 5.39
C VAL A 34 -15.57 11.17 6.49
N PRO A 35 -15.29 10.41 7.54
CA PRO A 35 -14.42 10.89 8.61
C PRO A 35 -13.12 11.33 7.94
N ALA A 36 -12.60 12.50 8.35
CA ALA A 36 -11.27 12.92 7.95
C ALA A 36 -10.35 11.72 8.14
N ALA A 37 -9.56 11.39 7.11
CA ALA A 37 -8.72 10.20 7.13
C ALA A 37 -7.97 10.13 8.47
N ALA A 38 -8.29 9.12 9.28
CA ALA A 38 -7.73 9.00 10.63
C ALA A 38 -6.22 8.79 10.57
N PHE A 39 -5.73 8.16 9.50
CA PHE A 39 -4.32 7.83 9.29
C PHE A 39 -3.82 8.26 7.91
N THR A 40 -2.57 8.70 7.87
CA THR A 40 -1.84 8.99 6.64
C THR A 40 -0.76 7.93 6.43
N VAL A 41 -0.69 7.35 5.24
CA VAL A 41 0.38 6.45 4.83
C VAL A 41 1.14 7.04 3.64
N VAL A 42 2.48 6.99 3.71
CA VAL A 42 3.33 7.24 2.54
C VAL A 42 3.68 5.91 1.91
N LEU A 43 3.38 5.77 0.62
CA LEU A 43 3.77 4.63 -0.19
C LEU A 43 4.91 5.06 -1.13
N ASP A 44 6.05 4.43 -0.96
CA ASP A 44 7.22 4.68 -1.76
C ASP A 44 7.42 3.55 -2.77
N ALA A 45 7.42 3.89 -4.06
CA ALA A 45 7.84 2.96 -5.10
C ALA A 45 9.33 3.14 -5.35
N GLY A 46 10.16 2.20 -4.91
CA GLY A 46 11.61 2.29 -5.01
C GLY A 46 12.11 2.52 -6.44
N HIS A 47 13.26 3.18 -6.59
CA HIS A 47 13.89 3.49 -7.88
C HIS A 47 13.04 4.38 -8.80
N GLY A 48 13.34 4.43 -10.11
CA GLY A 48 12.58 5.18 -11.11
C GLY A 48 13.46 5.95 -12.09
N GLY A 49 12.95 6.19 -13.28
CA GLY A 49 13.67 6.91 -14.34
C GLY A 49 14.91 6.16 -14.81
N ILE A 50 16.09 6.80 -14.67
CA ILE A 50 17.38 6.19 -15.05
C ILE A 50 17.90 5.17 -14.01
N ASP A 51 17.32 5.14 -12.82
CA ASP A 51 17.60 4.08 -11.83
C ASP A 51 16.58 2.94 -12.00
N PRO A 52 16.93 1.85 -12.69
CA PRO A 52 16.02 0.74 -12.91
C PRO A 52 15.81 -0.13 -11.66
N GLY A 53 16.65 0.02 -10.62
CA GLY A 53 16.83 -0.99 -9.59
C GLY A 53 17.51 -2.25 -10.15
N VAL A 54 17.19 -3.41 -9.63
CA VAL A 54 17.65 -4.68 -10.17
C VAL A 54 16.88 -5.07 -11.42
N LEU A 55 17.48 -5.92 -12.24
CA LEU A 55 16.85 -6.42 -13.46
C LEU A 55 16.48 -7.89 -13.29
N GLY A 56 15.30 -8.25 -13.73
CA GLY A 56 14.83 -9.62 -13.76
C GLY A 56 15.83 -10.56 -14.45
N VAL A 57 16.04 -11.72 -13.86
CA VAL A 57 17.06 -12.67 -14.33
C VAL A 57 16.77 -13.20 -15.72
N LYS A 58 15.50 -13.36 -16.08
CA LYS A 58 15.03 -13.87 -17.39
C LYS A 58 14.64 -12.76 -18.34
N THR A 59 13.76 -11.87 -17.93
CA THR A 59 13.12 -10.89 -18.82
C THR A 59 13.86 -9.56 -18.90
N LYS A 60 14.75 -9.27 -17.94
CA LYS A 60 15.38 -7.97 -17.76
C LYS A 60 14.39 -6.85 -17.41
N THR A 61 13.20 -7.21 -16.95
CA THR A 61 12.25 -6.22 -16.46
C THR A 61 12.85 -5.45 -15.30
N LYS A 62 12.61 -4.15 -15.28
CA LYS A 62 13.15 -3.27 -14.24
C LYS A 62 12.35 -3.42 -12.95
N GLU A 63 13.05 -3.52 -11.84
CA GLU A 63 12.45 -3.49 -10.50
C GLU A 63 11.53 -2.27 -10.32
N SER A 64 11.97 -1.10 -10.76
CA SER A 64 11.22 0.15 -10.63
C SER A 64 9.83 0.11 -11.29
N GLU A 65 9.64 -0.68 -12.34
CA GLU A 65 8.35 -0.85 -13.02
C GLU A 65 7.41 -1.72 -12.18
N ILE A 66 7.92 -2.81 -11.60
CA ILE A 66 7.16 -3.71 -10.72
C ILE A 66 6.77 -2.98 -9.42
N ASN A 67 7.72 -2.27 -8.80
CA ASN A 67 7.48 -1.48 -7.59
C ASN A 67 6.32 -0.51 -7.78
N LEU A 68 6.29 0.23 -8.90
CA LEU A 68 5.22 1.19 -9.18
C LEU A 68 3.87 0.50 -9.38
N LYS A 69 3.83 -0.65 -10.06
CA LYS A 69 2.59 -1.41 -10.25
C LYS A 69 2.01 -1.88 -8.92
N ILE A 70 2.82 -2.48 -8.04
CA ILE A 70 2.38 -2.94 -6.71
C ILE A 70 1.92 -1.74 -5.87
N VAL A 71 2.68 -0.64 -5.84
CA VAL A 71 2.31 0.58 -5.10
C VAL A 71 0.97 1.15 -5.58
N LYS A 72 0.69 1.13 -6.88
CA LYS A 72 -0.59 1.59 -7.42
C LYS A 72 -1.79 0.72 -7.01
N LYS A 73 -1.59 -0.57 -6.85
CA LYS A 73 -2.60 -1.49 -6.32
C LYS A 73 -2.83 -1.23 -4.83
N LEU A 74 -1.74 -1.10 -4.08
CA LEU A 74 -1.74 -0.78 -2.65
C LEU A 74 -2.39 0.58 -2.34
N GLU A 75 -2.13 1.62 -3.16
CA GLU A 75 -2.78 2.94 -3.08
C GLU A 75 -4.31 2.82 -3.09
N LYS A 76 -4.86 2.03 -4.02
CA LYS A 76 -6.32 1.84 -4.14
C LYS A 76 -6.91 1.20 -2.88
N GLN A 77 -6.23 0.21 -2.30
CA GLN A 77 -6.69 -0.49 -1.11
C GLN A 77 -6.72 0.43 0.11
N PHE A 78 -5.66 1.21 0.36
CA PHE A 78 -5.61 2.18 1.44
C PHE A 78 -6.66 3.29 1.29
N ILE A 79 -6.82 3.85 0.08
CA ILE A 79 -7.86 4.86 -0.20
C ILE A 79 -9.26 4.29 0.08
N SER A 80 -9.54 3.06 -0.37
CA SER A 80 -10.83 2.39 -0.14
C SER A 80 -11.12 2.15 1.34
N ALA A 81 -10.07 1.99 2.15
CA ALA A 81 -10.16 1.86 3.62
C ALA A 81 -10.21 3.21 4.36
N GLY A 82 -10.25 4.34 3.65
CA GLY A 82 -10.38 5.67 4.24
C GLY A 82 -9.06 6.32 4.68
N PHE A 83 -7.92 5.79 4.28
CA PHE A 83 -6.62 6.40 4.56
C PHE A 83 -6.32 7.57 3.62
N ARG A 84 -5.61 8.57 4.13
CA ARG A 84 -4.91 9.53 3.29
C ARG A 84 -3.63 8.89 2.77
N VAL A 85 -3.49 8.78 1.45
CA VAL A 85 -2.33 8.18 0.81
C VAL A 85 -1.48 9.24 0.11
N VAL A 86 -0.18 9.22 0.34
CA VAL A 86 0.79 10.06 -0.35
C VAL A 86 1.80 9.16 -1.05
N LEU A 87 1.93 9.30 -2.36
CA LEU A 87 2.93 8.57 -3.14
C LEU A 87 4.19 9.41 -3.30
N THR A 88 5.37 8.80 -3.13
CA THR A 88 6.64 9.46 -3.45
C THR A 88 6.76 9.75 -4.95
N ARG A 89 6.42 8.79 -5.81
CA ARG A 89 6.32 8.98 -7.26
C ARG A 89 5.06 8.36 -7.83
N LYS A 90 4.53 8.96 -8.90
CA LYS A 90 3.24 8.58 -9.51
C LYS A 90 3.38 7.96 -10.90
N ASN A 91 4.57 7.99 -11.48
CA ASN A 91 4.87 7.51 -12.83
C ASN A 91 6.24 6.82 -12.87
N GLY A 92 6.68 6.38 -14.04
CA GLY A 92 7.94 5.68 -14.24
C GLY A 92 9.20 6.51 -14.03
N GLY A 93 9.09 7.85 -13.90
CA GLY A 93 10.23 8.74 -13.64
C GLY A 93 10.80 8.61 -12.24
N GLY A 94 12.03 9.10 -12.05
CA GLY A 94 12.61 9.35 -10.73
C GLY A 94 12.30 10.78 -10.26
N LEU A 95 12.73 11.10 -9.04
CA LEU A 95 12.48 12.41 -8.39
C LEU A 95 13.69 13.35 -8.43
N TYR A 96 14.71 12.99 -9.15
CA TYR A 96 16.03 13.66 -9.17
C TYR A 96 16.10 14.89 -10.08
N GLY A 97 15.03 15.22 -10.84
CA GLY A 97 15.05 16.25 -11.87
C GLY A 97 15.88 15.84 -13.10
N LEU A 98 16.94 16.59 -13.40
CA LEU A 98 17.85 16.24 -14.50
C LEU A 98 18.73 15.03 -14.15
N PRO A 99 18.99 14.11 -15.10
CA PRO A 99 19.78 12.90 -14.88
C PRO A 99 21.30 13.18 -14.92
N THR A 100 21.75 14.12 -14.08
CA THR A 100 23.15 14.52 -13.96
C THR A 100 23.81 13.86 -12.73
N GLU A 101 25.12 14.04 -12.58
CA GLU A 101 25.85 13.56 -11.41
C GLU A 101 25.11 13.90 -10.09
N GLY A 102 25.15 12.99 -9.12
CA GLY A 102 24.45 13.15 -7.85
C GLY A 102 22.92 12.96 -7.95
N TYR A 103 22.39 12.44 -9.06
CA TYR A 103 20.94 12.23 -9.22
C TYR A 103 20.35 11.35 -8.11
N LYS A 104 21.08 10.33 -7.65
CA LYS A 104 20.60 9.41 -6.61
C LYS A 104 20.41 10.10 -5.26
N GLN A 105 21.33 11.00 -4.87
CA GLN A 105 21.20 11.79 -3.65
C GLN A 105 20.02 12.78 -3.74
N ARG A 106 19.79 13.37 -4.92
CA ARG A 106 18.62 14.26 -5.13
C ARG A 106 17.31 13.49 -5.06
N ASP A 107 17.26 12.31 -5.64
CA ASP A 107 16.09 11.42 -5.58
C ASP A 107 15.75 11.07 -4.13
N MET A 108 16.72 10.58 -3.37
CA MET A 108 16.57 10.23 -1.97
C MET A 108 16.16 11.42 -1.11
N ARG A 109 16.74 12.60 -1.35
CA ARG A 109 16.36 13.83 -0.64
C ARG A 109 14.91 14.20 -0.92
N LYS A 110 14.48 14.08 -2.19
CA LYS A 110 13.10 14.41 -2.55
C LYS A 110 12.08 13.43 -1.93
N ARG A 111 12.41 12.15 -1.83
CA ARG A 111 11.59 11.17 -1.09
C ARG A 111 11.45 11.56 0.38
N LYS A 112 12.56 11.92 1.03
CA LYS A 112 12.55 12.42 2.40
C LYS A 112 11.65 13.64 2.54
N GLU A 113 11.79 14.67 1.69
CA GLU A 113 10.97 15.89 1.71
C GLU A 113 9.47 15.55 1.64
N ILE A 114 9.06 14.64 0.74
CA ILE A 114 7.67 14.19 0.61
C ILE A 114 7.17 13.51 1.90
N ILE A 115 8.01 12.67 2.53
CA ILE A 115 7.67 12.01 3.79
C ILE A 115 7.48 13.04 4.91
N GLU A 116 8.41 13.99 5.06
CA GLU A 116 8.36 15.03 6.09
C GLU A 116 7.14 15.95 5.90
N GLU A 117 6.83 16.35 4.66
CA GLU A 117 5.65 17.15 4.34
C GLU A 117 4.33 16.40 4.60
N ALA A 118 4.31 15.09 4.37
CA ALA A 118 3.11 14.26 4.55
C ALA A 118 2.78 14.02 6.03
N GLN A 119 3.77 14.03 6.92
CA GLN A 119 3.67 13.68 8.35
C GLN A 119 2.88 12.38 8.56
N PRO A 120 3.33 11.25 8.01
CA PRO A 120 2.55 10.03 7.97
C PRO A 120 2.57 9.28 9.31
N ASN A 121 1.60 8.40 9.48
CA ASN A 121 1.59 7.42 10.56
C ASN A 121 2.48 6.21 10.25
N ALA A 122 2.72 5.93 8.95
CA ALA A 122 3.67 4.92 8.51
C ALA A 122 4.19 5.21 7.10
N VAL A 123 5.40 4.70 6.80
CA VAL A 123 6.04 4.71 5.48
C VAL A 123 6.27 3.28 5.03
N ILE A 124 5.78 2.92 3.86
CA ILE A 124 5.97 1.59 3.25
C ILE A 124 6.69 1.78 1.92
N SER A 125 7.95 1.34 1.86
CA SER A 125 8.78 1.39 0.64
C SER A 125 8.79 0.02 -0.02
N VAL A 126 8.33 -0.05 -1.27
CA VAL A 126 8.17 -1.30 -2.04
C VAL A 126 9.34 -1.47 -2.99
N HIS A 127 9.97 -2.63 -2.91
CA HIS A 127 11.16 -3.04 -3.64
C HIS A 127 11.08 -4.50 -4.11
N GLN A 128 12.08 -4.93 -4.88
CA GLN A 128 12.31 -6.32 -5.24
C GLN A 128 13.75 -6.70 -4.91
N ASN A 129 13.92 -7.83 -4.25
CA ASN A 129 15.21 -8.32 -3.77
C ASN A 129 16.09 -8.90 -4.90
N ASN A 130 17.39 -8.97 -4.63
CA ASN A 130 18.36 -9.59 -5.52
C ASN A 130 19.44 -10.30 -4.71
N PHE A 131 19.56 -11.62 -4.86
CA PHE A 131 20.57 -12.41 -4.17
C PHE A 131 21.29 -13.35 -5.14
N ILE A 132 22.30 -12.82 -5.82
CA ILE A 132 23.00 -13.51 -6.93
C ILE A 132 23.78 -14.72 -6.46
N SER A 133 24.29 -14.71 -5.23
CA SER A 133 25.09 -15.81 -4.64
C SER A 133 24.27 -17.06 -4.36
N ASP A 134 22.95 -16.92 -4.19
CA ASP A 134 22.02 -18.03 -4.04
C ASP A 134 20.69 -17.69 -4.70
N ARG A 135 20.53 -18.12 -5.93
CA ARG A 135 19.32 -17.88 -6.72
C ARG A 135 18.14 -18.77 -6.34
N SER A 136 18.30 -19.67 -5.38
CA SER A 136 17.19 -20.47 -4.84
C SER A 136 16.36 -19.67 -3.83
N ARG A 137 16.88 -18.55 -3.31
CA ARG A 137 16.13 -17.68 -2.38
C ARG A 137 14.90 -17.08 -3.04
N ARG A 138 13.77 -17.15 -2.32
CA ARG A 138 12.44 -16.78 -2.79
C ARG A 138 11.60 -16.14 -1.70
N GLY A 139 10.49 -15.51 -2.11
CA GLY A 139 9.47 -14.98 -1.22
C GLY A 139 9.75 -13.59 -0.69
N GLY A 140 8.75 -13.00 -0.04
CA GLY A 140 8.82 -11.64 0.47
C GLY A 140 9.67 -11.52 1.73
N GLN A 141 10.43 -10.43 1.84
CA GLN A 141 11.26 -10.12 3.01
C GLN A 141 11.08 -8.67 3.42
N VAL A 142 10.77 -8.42 4.68
CA VAL A 142 10.57 -7.06 5.20
C VAL A 142 11.73 -6.62 6.06
N PHE A 143 12.11 -5.34 5.92
CA PHE A 143 13.19 -4.73 6.69
C PHE A 143 12.70 -3.54 7.49
N PHE A 144 13.28 -3.34 8.68
CA PHE A 144 13.01 -2.22 9.57
C PHE A 144 14.30 -1.65 10.18
N LYS A 145 14.24 -0.39 10.66
CA LYS A 145 15.35 0.25 11.36
C LYS A 145 15.58 -0.39 12.74
N PRO A 146 16.82 -0.77 13.11
CA PRO A 146 17.10 -1.49 14.36
C PRO A 146 16.61 -0.81 15.64
N SER A 147 16.54 0.52 15.68
CA SER A 147 16.16 1.33 16.84
C SER A 147 14.69 1.80 16.81
N ASP A 148 13.87 1.32 15.87
CA ASP A 148 12.48 1.75 15.69
C ASP A 148 11.53 0.58 16.00
N GLU A 149 11.00 0.55 17.23
CA GLU A 149 10.07 -0.50 17.66
C GLU A 149 8.72 -0.43 16.90
N ASN A 150 8.26 0.76 16.54
CA ASN A 150 7.04 0.90 15.73
C ASN A 150 7.27 0.45 14.29
N GLY A 151 8.43 0.78 13.70
CA GLY A 151 8.83 0.28 12.39
C GLY A 151 9.01 -1.24 12.40
N ARG A 152 9.51 -1.82 13.50
CA ARG A 152 9.57 -3.26 13.71
C ARG A 152 8.17 -3.88 13.75
N ALA A 153 7.24 -3.32 14.54
CA ALA A 153 5.88 -3.83 14.63
C ALA A 153 5.18 -3.81 13.25
N LEU A 154 5.33 -2.72 12.48
CA LEU A 154 4.83 -2.63 11.12
C LEU A 154 5.44 -3.71 10.22
N ALA A 155 6.75 -3.90 10.30
CA ALA A 155 7.47 -4.89 9.49
C ALA A 155 7.07 -6.33 9.85
N ASP A 156 6.93 -6.65 11.13
CA ASP A 156 6.51 -7.97 11.61
C ASP A 156 5.09 -8.31 11.15
N CYS A 157 4.16 -7.36 11.21
CA CYS A 157 2.79 -7.52 10.71
C CYS A 157 2.76 -7.79 9.19
N ILE A 158 3.52 -7.01 8.40
CA ILE A 158 3.58 -7.19 6.95
C ILE A 158 4.28 -8.52 6.60
N GLN A 159 5.36 -8.88 7.31
CA GLN A 159 6.08 -10.14 7.09
C GLN A 159 5.17 -11.35 7.32
N GLY A 160 4.32 -11.32 8.36
CA GLY A 160 3.37 -12.39 8.64
C GLY A 160 2.42 -12.65 7.48
N GLU A 161 1.87 -11.60 6.86
CA GLU A 161 0.97 -11.72 5.71
C GLU A 161 1.71 -12.19 4.43
N LEU A 162 2.93 -11.74 4.21
CA LEU A 162 3.76 -12.23 3.09
C LEU A 162 4.16 -13.68 3.28
N ASN A 163 4.43 -14.12 4.51
CA ASN A 163 4.68 -15.52 4.83
C ASN A 163 3.46 -16.39 4.52
N ALA A 164 2.27 -15.93 4.91
CA ALA A 164 1.01 -16.63 4.64
C ALA A 164 0.74 -16.76 3.12
N LEU A 165 1.06 -15.71 2.35
CA LEU A 165 0.92 -15.72 0.89
C LEU A 165 1.87 -16.73 0.23
N GLY A 166 3.13 -16.77 0.64
CA GLY A 166 4.17 -17.57 0.00
C GLY A 166 4.40 -18.94 0.62
N GLY A 167 3.79 -19.25 1.78
CA GLY A 167 4.05 -20.47 2.53
C GLY A 167 5.44 -20.50 3.18
N TYR A 168 5.98 -19.32 3.56
CA TYR A 168 7.28 -19.16 4.21
C TYR A 168 7.12 -18.88 5.71
N ASP A 169 8.24 -18.99 6.44
CA ASP A 169 8.33 -18.65 7.87
C ASP A 169 9.57 -17.75 8.09
N TYR A 170 9.54 -16.57 7.49
CA TYR A 170 10.60 -15.57 7.65
C TYR A 170 10.25 -14.58 8.76
N SER A 171 11.28 -14.14 9.48
CA SER A 171 11.17 -12.98 10.38
C SER A 171 11.53 -11.71 9.65
N ALA A 172 10.93 -10.58 10.03
CA ALA A 172 11.38 -9.28 9.55
C ALA A 172 12.84 -9.03 10.01
N LEU A 173 13.64 -8.40 9.15
CA LEU A 173 15.07 -8.22 9.34
C LEU A 173 15.42 -6.75 9.67
N ARG A 174 16.46 -6.58 10.45
CA ARG A 174 17.09 -5.27 10.66
C ARG A 174 17.81 -4.82 9.40
N GLY A 175 17.59 -3.56 8.99
CA GLY A 175 18.20 -2.99 7.80
C GLY A 175 18.76 -1.59 8.06
N ASP A 176 19.90 -1.29 7.46
CA ASP A 176 20.50 0.06 7.47
C ASP A 176 20.33 0.67 6.07
N TYR A 177 19.09 1.02 5.74
CA TYR A 177 18.73 1.63 4.47
C TYR A 177 18.37 3.10 4.67
N TYR A 178 18.67 3.93 3.67
CA TYR A 178 18.35 5.35 3.71
C TYR A 178 16.87 5.61 4.00
N MET A 179 15.96 4.90 3.34
CA MET A 179 14.52 5.08 3.50
C MET A 179 14.01 4.74 4.91
N LEU A 180 14.69 3.85 5.62
CA LEU A 180 14.38 3.53 7.02
C LEU A 180 14.93 4.59 7.99
N ASN A 181 15.99 5.32 7.59
CA ASN A 181 16.72 6.25 8.45
C ASN A 181 16.42 7.73 8.17
N CYS A 182 15.78 8.05 7.05
CA CYS A 182 15.61 9.42 6.59
C CYS A 182 14.56 10.23 7.37
N SER A 183 13.71 9.56 8.16
CA SER A 183 12.68 10.22 8.97
C SER A 183 12.51 9.52 10.33
N SER A 184 11.69 10.11 11.21
CA SER A 184 11.31 9.53 12.51
C SER A 184 10.01 8.72 12.47
N TYR A 185 9.35 8.64 11.32
CA TYR A 185 8.10 7.91 11.18
C TYR A 185 8.33 6.40 11.08
N PRO A 186 7.44 5.56 11.65
CA PRO A 186 7.50 4.11 11.49
C PRO A 186 7.66 3.72 10.03
N SER A 187 8.72 2.99 9.70
CA SER A 187 9.08 2.73 8.30
C SER A 187 9.44 1.26 8.07
N ALA A 188 8.93 0.69 6.98
CA ALA A 188 9.29 -0.64 6.51
C ALA A 188 9.69 -0.61 5.03
N ILE A 189 10.74 -1.37 4.66
CA ILE A 189 11.04 -1.72 3.28
C ILE A 189 10.54 -3.13 3.03
N VAL A 190 9.73 -3.28 1.99
CA VAL A 190 9.11 -4.55 1.60
C VAL A 190 9.74 -5.00 0.28
N GLU A 191 10.59 -6.00 0.37
CA GLU A 191 11.13 -6.74 -0.77
C GLU A 191 10.13 -7.84 -1.12
N CYS A 192 9.34 -7.64 -2.18
CA CYS A 192 8.18 -8.49 -2.47
C CYS A 192 8.54 -9.90 -2.98
N GLY A 193 9.76 -10.09 -3.45
CA GLY A 193 10.33 -11.34 -3.93
C GLY A 193 11.70 -11.09 -4.57
N PHE A 194 12.33 -12.14 -5.08
CA PHE A 194 13.70 -12.09 -5.60
C PHE A 194 13.72 -12.06 -7.14
N LEU A 195 14.08 -10.94 -7.76
CA LEU A 195 14.28 -10.87 -9.21
C LEU A 195 15.50 -11.67 -9.73
N SER A 196 16.37 -12.12 -8.81
CA SER A 196 17.44 -13.10 -9.09
C SER A 196 16.92 -14.53 -9.22
N ASN A 197 15.70 -14.83 -8.76
CA ASN A 197 15.03 -16.14 -8.88
C ASN A 197 14.04 -16.12 -10.03
N ALA A 198 14.05 -17.13 -10.90
CA ALA A 198 13.23 -17.16 -12.11
C ALA A 198 11.72 -17.39 -11.82
N GLU A 199 11.40 -18.09 -10.74
CA GLU A 199 10.01 -18.36 -10.37
C GLU A 199 9.38 -17.14 -9.68
N ASP A 200 10.13 -16.47 -8.79
CA ASP A 200 9.69 -15.19 -8.19
C ASP A 200 9.53 -14.11 -9.25
N GLU A 201 10.49 -14.01 -10.20
CA GLU A 201 10.36 -13.08 -11.32
C GLU A 201 9.07 -13.33 -12.12
N ALA A 202 8.77 -14.59 -12.43
CA ALA A 202 7.55 -14.94 -13.18
C ALA A 202 6.27 -14.55 -12.39
N LEU A 203 6.23 -14.80 -11.08
CA LEU A 203 5.14 -14.39 -10.20
C LEU A 203 5.00 -12.86 -10.15
N LEU A 204 6.10 -12.15 -9.90
CA LEU A 204 6.13 -10.68 -9.78
C LEU A 204 5.73 -9.96 -11.08
N LEU A 205 5.81 -10.62 -12.22
CA LEU A 205 5.32 -10.10 -13.50
C LEU A 205 3.82 -10.32 -13.71
N SER A 206 3.19 -11.23 -12.95
CA SER A 206 1.75 -11.48 -13.01
C SER A 206 0.97 -10.35 -12.31
N GLU A 207 -0.06 -9.85 -12.99
CA GLU A 207 -0.96 -8.85 -12.41
C GLU A 207 -1.72 -9.41 -11.18
N GLU A 208 -2.08 -10.69 -11.21
CA GLU A 208 -2.76 -11.37 -10.12
C GLU A 208 -1.87 -11.44 -8.87
N TYR A 209 -0.63 -11.89 -9.02
CA TYR A 209 0.30 -11.98 -7.89
C TYR A 209 0.66 -10.60 -7.33
N GLN A 210 0.75 -9.58 -8.18
CA GLN A 210 0.94 -8.19 -7.72
C GLN A 210 -0.24 -7.69 -6.88
N GLU A 211 -1.49 -8.10 -7.20
CA GLU A 211 -2.67 -7.82 -6.35
C GLU A 211 -2.60 -8.56 -5.02
N GLU A 212 -2.20 -9.83 -5.03
CA GLU A 212 -2.05 -10.64 -3.81
C GLU A 212 -0.98 -10.08 -2.88
N VAL A 213 0.18 -9.69 -3.43
CA VAL A 213 1.25 -9.03 -2.68
C VAL A 213 0.78 -7.69 -2.10
N ALA A 214 0.11 -6.86 -2.91
CA ALA A 214 -0.44 -5.59 -2.44
C ALA A 214 -1.46 -5.80 -1.31
N LEU A 215 -2.32 -6.83 -1.44
CA LEU A 215 -3.29 -7.19 -0.40
C LEU A 215 -2.62 -7.68 0.88
N ALA A 216 -1.56 -8.48 0.79
CA ALA A 216 -0.79 -8.93 1.95
C ALA A 216 -0.14 -7.75 2.68
N ILE A 217 0.52 -6.83 1.96
CA ILE A 217 1.10 -5.62 2.54
C ILE A 217 0.02 -4.77 3.23
N PHE A 218 -1.13 -4.59 2.57
CA PHE A 218 -2.25 -3.82 3.10
C PHE A 218 -2.80 -4.43 4.40
N LYS A 219 -3.06 -5.75 4.44
CA LYS A 219 -3.54 -6.45 5.63
C LYS A 219 -2.57 -6.34 6.80
N GLY A 220 -1.28 -6.56 6.54
CA GLY A 220 -0.25 -6.40 7.57
C GLY A 220 -0.20 -4.98 8.12
N ALA A 221 -0.27 -3.97 7.25
CA ALA A 221 -0.33 -2.58 7.68
C ALA A 221 -1.61 -2.27 8.47
N LEU A 222 -2.78 -2.80 8.08
CA LEU A 222 -4.02 -2.64 8.87
C LEU A 222 -3.88 -3.23 10.27
N SER A 223 -3.24 -4.38 10.41
CA SER A 223 -2.99 -5.00 11.73
C SER A 223 -2.09 -4.14 12.62
N PHE A 224 -1.16 -3.39 12.02
CA PHE A 224 -0.33 -2.42 12.74
C PHE A 224 -1.14 -1.20 13.22
N PHE A 225 -2.14 -0.75 12.46
CA PHE A 225 -2.98 0.40 12.81
C PHE A 225 -4.13 0.06 13.77
N ALA A 226 -4.42 -1.23 14.01
CA ALA A 226 -5.50 -1.69 14.88
C ALA A 226 -5.11 -1.60 16.34
#